data_573eec72b65a1bb0cf5979354c727635
#
_entry.id   573eec72b65a1bb0cf5979354c727635
#
_cell.length_a   1.000
_cell.length_b   1.000
_cell.length_c   1.000
_cell.angle_alpha   90.00
_cell.angle_beta   90.00
_cell.angle_gamma   90.00
#
_symmetry.space_group_name_H-M   'P 1'
#
loop_
_entity.id
_entity.type
_entity.pdbx_description
1 polymer ?
#
loop_
_entity_poly.entity_id
_entity_poly.type
_entity_poly.pdbx_seq_one_letter_code
_entity_poly.pdbx_strand_id
1 'polypeptide(L)'
;MKKRNGKIIFLLLYIAFAVLGAVGGFLLYRFVGCGWPAFSKPIEAPAIVERQDNSYGMNRTEVRSRAGDSHLGHVFTGDPDSPNGVRYCINSAAPRFIPYEKMESEGYGYLLSAFD
;
A
#
# COMPACT_ATOMS: atom_id res chain seq x y z
N MET A 1 -13.59 4.18 -47.91
CA MET A 1 -12.22 3.92 -47.43
C MET A 1 -11.76 4.76 -46.22
N LYS A 2 -12.46 5.82 -45.83
CA LYS A 2 -12.04 6.65 -44.68
C LYS A 2 -12.34 6.07 -43.28
N LYS A 3 -13.21 5.06 -43.15
CA LYS A 3 -13.60 4.49 -41.83
C LYS A 3 -12.60 3.46 -41.24
N ARG A 4 -11.68 2.90 -42.03
CA ARG A 4 -10.72 1.90 -41.55
C ARG A 4 -9.57 2.54 -40.78
N ASN A 5 -9.16 3.74 -41.11
CA ASN A 5 -8.00 4.40 -40.50
C ASN A 5 -8.29 4.89 -39.08
N GLY A 6 -9.53 5.30 -38.78
CA GLY A 6 -9.91 5.74 -37.43
C GLY A 6 -9.84 4.62 -36.42
N LYS A 7 -10.31 3.41 -36.73
CA LYS A 7 -10.27 2.28 -35.78
C LYS A 7 -8.84 1.80 -35.50
N ILE A 8 -7.96 1.83 -36.53
CA ILE A 8 -6.56 1.47 -36.36
C ILE A 8 -5.84 2.50 -35.47
N ILE A 9 -6.11 3.79 -35.68
CA ILE A 9 -5.52 4.85 -34.84
C ILE A 9 -5.97 4.72 -33.40
N PHE A 10 -7.25 4.46 -33.12
CA PHE A 10 -7.73 4.22 -31.76
C PHE A 10 -7.11 2.99 -31.12
N LEU A 11 -6.93 1.90 -31.86
CA LEU A 11 -6.28 0.70 -31.34
C LEU A 11 -4.81 0.95 -31.02
N LEU A 12 -4.08 1.68 -31.87
CA LEU A 12 -2.68 2.03 -31.64
C LEU A 12 -2.52 2.96 -30.43
N LEU A 13 -3.42 3.92 -30.26
CA LEU A 13 -3.44 4.78 -29.07
C LEU A 13 -3.70 3.98 -27.80
N TYR A 14 -4.64 3.04 -27.83
CA TYR A 14 -4.93 2.19 -26.68
C TYR A 14 -3.73 1.32 -26.29
N ILE A 15 -3.03 0.72 -27.26
CA ILE A 15 -1.82 -0.05 -27.01
C ILE A 15 -0.70 0.85 -26.46
N ALA A 16 -0.52 2.05 -27.01
CA ALA A 16 0.46 3.01 -26.52
C ALA A 16 0.19 3.41 -25.06
N PHE A 17 -1.07 3.67 -24.70
CA PHE A 17 -1.46 3.97 -23.32
C PHE A 17 -1.23 2.77 -22.39
N ALA A 18 -1.54 1.56 -22.81
CA ALA A 18 -1.30 0.35 -22.04
C ALA A 18 0.19 0.13 -21.77
N VAL A 19 1.04 0.32 -22.78
CA VAL A 19 2.51 0.20 -22.65
C VAL A 19 3.07 1.30 -21.77
N LEU A 20 2.67 2.55 -21.95
CA LEU A 20 3.10 3.69 -21.11
C LEU A 20 2.66 3.51 -19.68
N GLY A 21 1.43 3.03 -19.45
CA GLY A 21 0.93 2.73 -18.11
C GLY A 21 1.74 1.62 -17.44
N ALA A 22 2.08 0.55 -18.14
CA ALA A 22 2.90 -0.54 -17.62
C ALA A 22 4.32 -0.07 -17.29
N VAL A 23 4.96 0.70 -18.17
CA VAL A 23 6.30 1.25 -17.95
C VAL A 23 6.28 2.29 -16.84
N GLY A 24 5.32 3.21 -16.83
CA GLY A 24 5.16 4.21 -15.77
C GLY A 24 4.90 3.56 -14.41
N GLY A 25 4.06 2.54 -14.34
CA GLY A 25 3.80 1.76 -13.14
C GLY A 25 5.04 1.04 -12.62
N PHE A 26 5.83 0.43 -13.52
CA PHE A 26 7.08 -0.23 -13.16
C PHE A 26 8.13 0.75 -12.63
N LEU A 27 8.30 1.91 -13.27
CA LEU A 27 9.23 2.95 -12.81
C LEU A 27 8.79 3.51 -11.45
N LEU A 28 7.50 3.76 -11.26
CA LEU A 28 6.96 4.22 -9.99
C LEU A 28 7.17 3.17 -8.89
N TYR A 29 6.95 1.90 -9.19
CA TYR A 29 7.22 0.79 -8.28
C TYR A 29 8.69 0.78 -7.82
N ARG A 30 9.63 0.95 -8.73
CA ARG A 30 11.05 1.03 -8.37
C ARG A 30 11.41 2.26 -7.55
N PHE A 31 10.67 3.36 -7.74
CA PHE A 31 10.92 4.62 -7.06
C PHE A 31 10.32 4.69 -5.66
N VAL A 32 9.13 4.12 -5.45
CA VAL A 32 8.40 4.14 -4.17
C VAL A 32 8.45 2.82 -3.38
N GLY A 33 9.20 1.84 -3.85
CA GLY A 33 9.38 0.56 -3.17
C GLY A 33 8.38 -0.51 -3.55
N CYS A 34 7.64 -1.11 -2.59
CA CYS A 34 6.84 -2.31 -2.82
C CYS A 34 5.52 -2.11 -3.57
N GLY A 35 5.08 -0.87 -3.84
CA GLY A 35 3.79 -0.56 -4.45
C GLY A 35 2.57 -0.82 -3.58
N TRP A 36 2.77 -1.26 -2.34
CA TRP A 36 1.75 -1.42 -1.31
C TRP A 36 1.74 -0.21 -0.36
N PRO A 37 0.63 0.06 0.35
CA PRO A 37 0.63 1.05 1.41
C PRO A 37 1.72 0.76 2.43
N ALA A 38 2.62 1.73 2.65
CA ALA A 38 3.76 1.60 3.53
C ALA A 38 3.72 2.64 4.64
N PHE A 39 3.97 2.19 5.87
CA PHE A 39 3.95 3.02 7.07
C PHE A 39 5.23 2.78 7.87
N SER A 40 5.69 3.80 8.58
CA SER A 40 6.89 3.68 9.43
C SER A 40 6.58 3.17 10.83
N LYS A 41 5.36 3.36 11.31
CA LYS A 41 4.89 2.89 12.62
C LYS A 41 3.37 2.83 12.69
N PRO A 42 2.79 1.96 13.52
CA PRO A 42 1.37 2.06 13.88
C PRO A 42 1.16 3.26 14.82
N ILE A 43 -0.02 3.86 14.75
CA ILE A 43 -0.42 4.92 15.68
C ILE A 43 -0.63 4.38 17.10
N GLU A 44 -1.10 3.13 17.21
CA GLU A 44 -1.27 2.38 18.46
C GLU A 44 -0.56 1.03 18.34
N ALA A 45 0.63 0.91 18.89
CA ALA A 45 1.42 -0.33 18.83
C ALA A 45 0.67 -1.56 19.38
N PRO A 46 -0.12 -1.49 20.46
CA PRO A 46 -0.88 -2.63 20.97
C PRO A 46 -2.00 -3.13 20.05
N ALA A 47 -2.36 -2.37 19.00
CA ALA A 47 -3.40 -2.79 18.05
C ALA A 47 -2.96 -3.90 17.10
N ILE A 48 -1.66 -4.14 17.00
CA ILE A 48 -1.08 -5.15 16.11
C ILE A 48 -0.31 -6.22 16.89
N VAL A 49 -0.14 -7.38 16.26
CA VAL A 49 0.68 -8.50 16.71
C VAL A 49 1.63 -8.90 15.59
N GLU A 50 2.87 -9.18 15.93
CA GLU A 50 3.88 -9.69 14.98
C GLU A 50 4.06 -11.19 15.16
N ARG A 51 4.17 -11.92 14.05
CA ARG A 51 4.41 -13.36 14.02
C ARG A 51 5.43 -13.71 12.95
N GLN A 52 6.23 -14.75 13.22
CA GLN A 52 7.13 -15.32 12.22
C GLN A 52 6.33 -15.92 11.07
N ASP A 53 6.69 -15.55 9.83
CA ASP A 53 6.11 -16.10 8.61
C ASP A 53 7.20 -16.67 7.72
N ASN A 54 7.25 -17.99 7.62
CA ASN A 54 8.22 -18.72 6.79
C ASN A 54 7.59 -19.26 5.49
N SER A 55 6.40 -18.80 5.13
CA SER A 55 5.72 -19.21 3.90
C SER A 55 6.53 -18.83 2.65
N TYR A 56 6.33 -19.58 1.58
CA TYR A 56 7.03 -19.41 0.29
C TYR A 56 8.56 -19.45 0.38
N GLY A 57 9.12 -20.13 1.39
CA GLY A 57 10.58 -20.19 1.60
C GLY A 57 11.22 -18.87 2.03
N MET A 58 10.43 -17.88 2.41
CA MET A 58 10.89 -16.57 2.90
C MET A 58 10.89 -16.52 4.42
N ASN A 59 11.80 -15.74 4.99
CA ASN A 59 11.84 -15.45 6.42
C ASN A 59 11.36 -14.02 6.62
N ARG A 60 10.09 -13.86 7.01
CA ARG A 60 9.47 -12.56 7.19
C ARG A 60 8.76 -12.46 8.53
N THR A 61 8.44 -11.23 8.95
CA THR A 61 7.60 -10.96 10.12
C THR A 61 6.23 -10.49 9.64
N GLU A 62 5.22 -11.29 9.88
CA GLU A 62 3.82 -10.98 9.59
C GLU A 62 3.26 -10.03 10.63
N VAL A 63 2.45 -9.08 10.17
CA VAL A 63 1.67 -8.17 11.02
C VAL A 63 0.20 -8.56 10.94
N ARG A 64 -0.41 -8.76 12.09
CA ARG A 64 -1.82 -9.12 12.23
C ARG A 64 -2.55 -8.15 13.14
N SER A 65 -3.86 -8.03 12.93
CA SER A 65 -4.74 -7.32 13.86
C SER A 65 -4.83 -8.09 15.18
N ARG A 66 -4.61 -7.42 16.31
CA ARG A 66 -4.79 -8.05 17.63
C ARG A 66 -6.24 -8.41 17.87
N ALA A 67 -7.17 -7.52 17.54
CA ALA A 67 -8.60 -7.71 17.81
C ALA A 67 -9.23 -8.80 16.94
N GLY A 68 -8.91 -8.82 15.64
CA GLY A 68 -9.53 -9.72 14.68
C GLY A 68 -8.67 -10.90 14.24
N ASP A 69 -7.41 -10.95 14.67
CA ASP A 69 -6.40 -11.91 14.20
C ASP A 69 -6.32 -12.00 12.66
N SER A 70 -6.56 -10.88 12.00
CA SER A 70 -6.53 -10.79 10.54
C SER A 70 -5.12 -10.48 10.05
N HIS A 71 -4.71 -11.12 8.96
CA HIS A 71 -3.47 -10.78 8.28
C HIS A 71 -3.55 -9.37 7.69
N LEU A 72 -2.62 -8.50 8.06
CA LEU A 72 -2.54 -7.12 7.53
C LEU A 72 -1.42 -6.97 6.51
N GLY A 73 -0.30 -7.61 6.72
CA GLY A 73 0.87 -7.50 5.87
C GLY A 73 2.13 -7.98 6.57
N HIS A 74 3.25 -7.35 6.27
CA HIS A 74 4.56 -7.69 6.85
C HIS A 74 5.30 -6.43 7.27
N VAL A 75 6.20 -6.58 8.23
CA VAL A 75 7.10 -5.52 8.68
C VAL A 75 8.55 -5.88 8.32
N PHE A 76 9.28 -4.89 7.83
CA PHE A 76 10.67 -5.00 7.42
C PHE A 76 11.52 -3.98 8.18
N THR A 77 12.75 -4.36 8.50
CA THR A 77 13.74 -3.50 9.15
C THR A 77 14.91 -3.21 8.21
N GLY A 78 15.65 -2.15 8.50
CA GLY A 78 16.80 -1.77 7.69
C GLY A 78 16.44 -1.08 6.37
N ASP A 79 15.24 -0.51 6.27
CA ASP A 79 14.83 0.26 5.11
C ASP A 79 15.42 1.68 5.17
N PRO A 80 16.33 2.05 4.25
CA PRO A 80 16.96 3.37 4.26
C PRO A 80 15.99 4.51 3.91
N ASP A 81 14.88 4.22 3.25
CA ASP A 81 13.89 5.21 2.84
C ASP A 81 12.85 5.50 3.95
N SER A 82 12.87 4.71 5.03
CA SER A 82 12.00 4.93 6.17
C SER A 82 12.68 5.83 7.21
N PRO A 83 11.95 6.78 7.84
CA PRO A 83 12.51 7.68 8.87
C PRO A 83 13.14 6.96 10.06
N ASN A 84 12.63 5.78 10.42
CA ASN A 84 13.08 4.98 11.55
C ASN A 84 13.68 3.62 11.14
N GLY A 85 13.93 3.42 9.85
CA GLY A 85 14.43 2.15 9.32
C GLY A 85 13.42 1.01 9.29
N VAL A 86 12.17 1.25 9.68
CA VAL A 86 11.10 0.24 9.73
C VAL A 86 10.03 0.55 8.69
N ARG A 87 9.60 -0.48 7.97
CA ARG A 87 8.55 -0.36 6.98
C ARG A 87 7.48 -1.44 7.19
N TYR A 88 6.28 -0.99 7.53
CA TYR A 88 5.08 -1.81 7.54
C TYR A 88 4.46 -1.80 6.16
N CYS A 89 4.53 -2.92 5.45
CA CYS A 89 3.96 -3.08 4.11
C CYS A 89 2.61 -3.77 4.24
N ILE A 90 1.52 -2.99 4.13
CA ILE A 90 0.17 -3.44 4.44
C ILE A 90 -0.59 -3.73 3.15
N ASN A 91 -1.32 -4.85 3.11
CA ASN A 91 -2.18 -5.20 1.99
C ASN A 91 -3.23 -4.10 1.78
N SER A 92 -3.32 -3.59 0.56
CA SER A 92 -4.22 -2.48 0.23
C SER A 92 -5.71 -2.78 0.48
N ALA A 93 -6.10 -4.06 0.54
CA ALA A 93 -7.45 -4.47 0.88
C ALA A 93 -7.75 -4.42 2.40
N ALA A 94 -6.72 -4.31 3.25
CA ALA A 94 -6.88 -4.30 4.70
C ALA A 94 -7.23 -2.91 5.27
N PRO A 95 -6.59 -1.79 4.85
CA PRO A 95 -6.87 -0.48 5.41
C PRO A 95 -8.11 0.17 4.78
N ARG A 96 -8.80 0.96 5.59
CA ARG A 96 -9.83 1.90 5.14
C ARG A 96 -9.34 3.32 5.39
N PHE A 97 -9.35 4.15 4.35
CA PHE A 97 -9.03 5.56 4.49
C PHE A 97 -10.19 6.33 5.11
N ILE A 98 -9.91 7.12 6.14
CA ILE A 98 -10.85 8.03 6.78
C ILE A 98 -10.26 9.43 6.71
N PRO A 99 -10.91 10.39 6.03
CA PRO A 99 -10.47 11.77 6.03
C PRO A 99 -10.41 12.36 7.45
N TYR A 100 -9.47 13.24 7.71
CA TYR A 100 -9.27 13.87 9.02
C TYR A 100 -10.57 14.49 9.56
N GLU A 101 -11.31 15.19 8.72
CA GLU A 101 -12.58 15.86 9.07
C GLU A 101 -13.69 14.88 9.46
N LYS A 102 -13.55 13.60 9.09
CA LYS A 102 -14.54 12.55 9.38
C LYS A 102 -14.12 11.65 10.55
N MET A 103 -12.92 11.81 11.07
CA MET A 103 -12.41 10.93 12.12
C MET A 103 -13.30 10.92 13.35
N GLU A 104 -13.76 12.07 13.80
CA GLU A 104 -14.63 12.18 14.96
C GLU A 104 -15.97 11.48 14.74
N SER A 105 -16.66 11.76 13.63
CA SER A 105 -17.95 11.16 13.29
C SER A 105 -17.87 9.65 13.05
N GLU A 106 -16.70 9.14 12.63
CA GLU A 106 -16.45 7.71 12.41
C GLU A 106 -15.95 6.98 13.68
N GLY A 107 -15.88 7.66 14.83
CA GLY A 107 -15.49 7.07 16.11
C GLY A 107 -13.98 7.09 16.41
N TYR A 108 -13.19 7.83 15.64
CA TYR A 108 -11.73 7.92 15.77
C TYR A 108 -11.25 9.29 16.28
N GLY A 109 -12.15 10.09 16.88
CA GLY A 109 -11.80 11.42 17.42
C GLY A 109 -10.69 11.38 18.47
N TYR A 110 -10.57 10.30 19.21
CA TYR A 110 -9.51 10.11 20.22
C TYR A 110 -8.09 10.05 19.62
N LEU A 111 -7.96 9.82 18.32
CA LEU A 111 -6.67 9.80 17.61
C LEU A 111 -6.25 11.15 17.03
N LEU A 112 -7.12 12.17 17.09
CA LEU A 112 -6.84 13.47 16.49
C LEU A 112 -5.59 14.14 17.06
N SER A 113 -5.29 13.94 18.36
CA SER A 113 -4.09 14.46 18.99
C SER A 113 -2.78 13.93 18.40
N ALA A 114 -2.80 12.81 17.69
CA ALA A 114 -1.63 12.27 17.04
C ALA A 114 -1.20 13.08 15.79
N PHE A 115 -2.04 13.98 15.30
CA PHE A 115 -1.77 14.85 14.15
C PHE A 115 -1.38 16.27 14.52
N ASP A 116 -1.31 16.59 15.78
CA ASP A 116 -0.94 17.91 16.29
C ASP A 116 0.59 18.12 16.30
#